data_72ef93ed9e6c1ee06d47bc8a93a3d083
#
_entry.id   72ef93ed9e6c1ee06d47bc8a93a3d083
#
_cell.length_a   1.000
_cell.length_b   1.000
_cell.length_c   1.000
_cell.angle_alpha   90.00
_cell.angle_beta   90.00
_cell.angle_gamma   90.00
#
_symmetry.space_group_name_H-M   'P 1'
#
loop_
_entity.id
_entity.type
_entity.pdbx_description
1 polymer ?
#
loop_
_entity_poly.entity_id
_entity_poly.type
_entity_poly.pdbx_seq_one_letter_code
_entity_poly.pdbx_strand_id
1 'polypeptide(L)'
;GGISQAMARAAEAAGAEIRTSAEVDRVAINASGRAVGVALVDGSLVRAQRIVSCAHPVTTYLSLVGEERLPGDVVRDVKRYRTRSGSVKLNVALSELPAFPSWDQQGDLHKGLVAVSPSVEYLERAWDDAKYGRMSEHPYVEVVFPTAHEPEGLAPKGKHLMLAFSQYGPYELGDGSWDHGGRDEYAARVLKALGEFAPTLGSSVEHLEVLTPKDIEDRFGLIGGNIMQGSMNLSSMFSF
;
A
#
# COMPACT_ATOMS: atom_id res chain seq x y z
N GLY A 1 -5.34 12.41 6.21
CA GLY A 1 -6.63 12.79 6.75
C GLY A 1 -7.18 14.12 6.26
N GLY A 2 -6.45 15.26 6.34
CA GLY A 2 -7.02 16.59 6.09
C GLY A 2 -7.58 16.78 4.67
N ILE A 3 -6.87 16.30 3.65
CA ILE A 3 -7.33 16.38 2.25
C ILE A 3 -8.62 15.56 2.05
N SER A 4 -8.66 14.32 2.52
CA SER A 4 -9.85 13.46 2.39
C SER A 4 -11.06 14.06 3.11
N GLN A 5 -10.87 14.66 4.29
CA GLN A 5 -11.92 15.35 5.03
C GLN A 5 -12.41 16.61 4.31
N ALA A 6 -11.50 17.36 3.68
CA ALA A 6 -11.88 18.52 2.89
C ALA A 6 -12.72 18.13 1.66
N MET A 7 -12.33 17.04 0.99
CA MET A 7 -13.10 16.49 -0.14
C MET A 7 -14.49 16.00 0.31
N ALA A 8 -14.57 15.31 1.46
CA ALA A 8 -15.84 14.86 2.01
C ALA A 8 -16.79 16.04 2.28
N ARG A 9 -16.31 17.08 2.98
CA ARG A 9 -17.10 18.30 3.21
C ARG A 9 -17.56 18.98 1.92
N ALA A 10 -16.70 19.01 0.91
CA ALA A 10 -17.06 19.59 -0.38
C ALA A 10 -18.15 18.77 -1.10
N ALA A 11 -18.06 17.44 -1.02
CA ALA A 11 -19.08 16.54 -1.58
C ALA A 11 -20.43 16.72 -0.87
N GLU A 12 -20.44 16.76 0.47
CA GLU A 12 -21.64 16.99 1.28
C GLU A 12 -22.26 18.35 0.99
N ALA A 13 -21.45 19.40 0.86
CA ALA A 13 -21.93 20.74 0.46
C ALA A 13 -22.55 20.75 -0.95
N ALA A 14 -22.14 19.84 -1.83
CA ALA A 14 -22.74 19.63 -3.15
C ALA A 14 -23.95 18.68 -3.13
N GLY A 15 -24.41 18.25 -1.95
CA GLY A 15 -25.60 17.42 -1.78
C GLY A 15 -25.34 15.90 -1.77
N ALA A 16 -24.09 15.47 -1.69
CA ALA A 16 -23.78 14.05 -1.53
C ALA A 16 -24.08 13.58 -0.09
N GLU A 17 -24.63 12.38 0.05
CA GLU A 17 -24.74 11.70 1.33
C GLU A 17 -23.57 10.74 1.49
N ILE A 18 -22.77 10.90 2.55
CA ILE A 18 -21.65 10.01 2.88
C ILE A 18 -22.09 9.07 4.00
N ARG A 19 -22.03 7.77 3.74
CA ARG A 19 -22.29 6.71 4.72
C ARG A 19 -21.02 5.95 4.99
N THR A 20 -20.53 5.99 6.21
CA THR A 20 -19.45 5.14 6.72
C THR A 20 -20.02 3.92 7.41
N SER A 21 -19.19 2.88 7.63
CA SER A 21 -19.65 1.61 8.23
C SER A 21 -20.84 0.98 7.49
N ALA A 22 -20.91 1.21 6.18
CA ALA A 22 -21.96 0.74 5.28
C ALA A 22 -21.33 -0.22 4.25
N GLU A 23 -20.89 -1.38 4.70
CA GLU A 23 -20.24 -2.38 3.87
C GLU A 23 -21.20 -2.92 2.82
N VAL A 24 -20.76 -2.91 1.56
CA VAL A 24 -21.55 -3.42 0.42
C VAL A 24 -21.31 -4.92 0.28
N ASP A 25 -22.37 -5.72 0.38
CA ASP A 25 -22.37 -7.16 0.16
C ASP A 25 -22.37 -7.48 -1.34
N ARG A 26 -23.24 -6.82 -2.13
CA ARG A 26 -23.35 -7.06 -3.57
C ARG A 26 -23.99 -5.90 -4.33
N VAL A 27 -23.75 -5.87 -5.63
CA VAL A 27 -24.54 -5.06 -6.57
C VAL A 27 -25.88 -5.73 -6.80
N ALA A 28 -26.97 -4.99 -6.56
CA ALA A 28 -28.32 -5.47 -6.83
C ALA A 28 -28.62 -5.38 -8.33
N ILE A 29 -28.83 -6.53 -8.98
CA ILE A 29 -29.10 -6.65 -10.41
C ILE A 29 -30.52 -7.20 -10.57
N ASN A 30 -31.32 -6.56 -11.41
CA ASN A 30 -32.69 -7.00 -11.68
C ASN A 30 -32.74 -8.13 -12.72
N ALA A 31 -33.96 -8.64 -12.99
CA ALA A 31 -34.17 -9.75 -13.93
C ALA A 31 -33.77 -9.43 -15.39
N SER A 32 -33.65 -8.16 -15.75
CA SER A 32 -33.17 -7.74 -17.08
C SER A 32 -31.65 -7.55 -17.15
N GLY A 33 -30.90 -7.90 -16.09
CA GLY A 33 -29.44 -7.79 -16.04
C GLY A 33 -28.91 -6.38 -15.75
N ARG A 34 -29.79 -5.45 -15.33
CA ARG A 34 -29.41 -4.06 -15.02
C ARG A 34 -29.10 -3.90 -13.54
N ALA A 35 -28.00 -3.21 -13.21
CA ALA A 35 -27.72 -2.78 -11.86
C ALA A 35 -28.73 -1.70 -11.42
N VAL A 36 -29.35 -1.88 -10.26
CA VAL A 36 -30.43 -1.04 -9.72
C VAL A 36 -30.15 -0.50 -8.30
N GLY A 37 -29.02 -0.84 -7.75
CA GLY A 37 -28.61 -0.43 -6.41
C GLY A 37 -27.49 -1.31 -5.87
N VAL A 38 -27.25 -1.18 -4.57
CA VAL A 38 -26.34 -2.05 -3.80
C VAL A 38 -27.06 -2.58 -2.57
N ALA A 39 -26.85 -3.85 -2.24
CA ALA A 39 -27.27 -4.42 -0.96
C ALA A 39 -26.09 -4.30 0.02
N LEU A 40 -26.40 -3.89 1.24
CA LEU A 40 -25.43 -3.82 2.34
C LEU A 40 -25.42 -5.13 3.13
N VAL A 41 -24.37 -5.36 3.88
CA VAL A 41 -24.23 -6.55 4.75
C VAL A 41 -25.34 -6.65 5.80
N ASP A 42 -25.88 -5.51 6.25
CA ASP A 42 -27.03 -5.47 7.17
C ASP A 42 -28.38 -5.85 6.50
N GLY A 43 -28.37 -6.18 5.22
CA GLY A 43 -29.56 -6.53 4.44
C GLY A 43 -30.31 -5.34 3.83
N SER A 44 -29.93 -4.12 4.14
CA SER A 44 -30.55 -2.92 3.54
C SER A 44 -30.20 -2.77 2.07
N LEU A 45 -31.09 -2.11 1.29
CA LEU A 45 -30.92 -1.87 -0.14
C LEU A 45 -30.85 -0.37 -0.42
N VAL A 46 -29.75 0.09 -0.96
CA VAL A 46 -29.60 1.46 -1.47
C VAL A 46 -29.84 1.44 -2.97
N ARG A 47 -30.95 2.04 -3.42
CA ARG A 47 -31.31 2.09 -4.85
C ARG A 47 -30.62 3.23 -5.55
N ALA A 48 -30.13 2.98 -6.77
CA ALA A 48 -29.53 4.00 -7.63
C ALA A 48 -29.70 3.62 -9.10
N GLN A 49 -29.75 4.64 -9.96
CA GLN A 49 -29.80 4.45 -11.41
C GLN A 49 -28.44 4.10 -12.02
N ARG A 50 -27.37 4.49 -11.34
CA ARG A 50 -25.99 4.24 -11.74
C ARG A 50 -25.18 3.87 -10.51
N ILE A 51 -24.32 2.88 -10.66
CA ILE A 51 -23.40 2.42 -9.64
C ILE A 51 -21.98 2.68 -10.14
N VAL A 52 -21.16 3.32 -9.30
CA VAL A 52 -19.74 3.54 -9.57
C VAL A 52 -18.97 2.83 -8.44
N SER A 53 -18.10 1.91 -8.80
CA SER A 53 -17.26 1.21 -7.85
C SER A 53 -15.84 1.75 -7.90
N CYS A 54 -15.30 2.11 -6.75
CA CYS A 54 -13.88 2.41 -6.53
C CYS A 54 -13.15 1.24 -5.83
N ALA A 55 -13.86 0.12 -5.58
CA ALA A 55 -13.23 -1.09 -5.09
C ALA A 55 -12.35 -1.73 -6.18
N HIS A 56 -11.44 -2.60 -5.76
CA HIS A 56 -10.56 -3.31 -6.67
C HIS A 56 -11.36 -4.05 -7.76
N PRO A 57 -10.89 -4.11 -9.03
CA PRO A 57 -11.62 -4.79 -10.11
C PRO A 57 -12.02 -6.24 -9.78
N VAL A 58 -11.12 -7.00 -9.16
CA VAL A 58 -11.42 -8.37 -8.73
C VAL A 58 -12.59 -8.39 -7.75
N THR A 59 -12.58 -7.54 -6.72
CA THR A 59 -13.68 -7.40 -5.76
C THR A 59 -14.96 -6.96 -6.45
N THR A 60 -14.90 -5.94 -7.31
CA THR A 60 -16.07 -5.42 -7.99
C THR A 60 -16.73 -6.47 -8.86
N TYR A 61 -15.97 -7.14 -9.72
CA TYR A 61 -16.54 -8.05 -10.72
C TYR A 61 -16.80 -9.44 -10.15
N LEU A 62 -15.83 -10.05 -9.45
CA LEU A 62 -15.97 -11.44 -9.02
C LEU A 62 -16.79 -11.58 -7.72
N SER A 63 -16.74 -10.59 -6.82
CA SER A 63 -17.46 -10.64 -5.55
C SER A 63 -18.77 -9.86 -5.59
N LEU A 64 -18.71 -8.52 -5.85
CA LEU A 64 -19.89 -7.67 -5.73
C LEU A 64 -20.91 -7.86 -6.86
N VAL A 65 -20.48 -8.12 -8.10
CA VAL A 65 -21.35 -8.42 -9.24
C VAL A 65 -21.68 -9.92 -9.28
N GLY A 66 -20.68 -10.78 -9.07
CA GLY A 66 -20.76 -12.23 -9.13
C GLY A 66 -20.36 -12.79 -10.50
N GLU A 67 -19.52 -13.81 -10.51
CA GLU A 67 -18.98 -14.42 -11.73
C GLU A 67 -20.08 -14.95 -12.67
N GLU A 68 -21.14 -15.51 -12.09
CA GLU A 68 -22.27 -16.10 -12.82
C GLU A 68 -23.09 -15.08 -13.64
N ARG A 69 -22.85 -13.78 -13.40
CA ARG A 69 -23.55 -12.67 -14.08
C ARG A 69 -22.72 -12.02 -15.16
N LEU A 70 -21.48 -12.46 -15.34
CA LEU A 70 -20.52 -11.85 -16.24
C LEU A 70 -20.25 -12.74 -17.46
N PRO A 71 -19.93 -12.15 -18.62
CA PRO A 71 -19.41 -12.91 -19.74
C PRO A 71 -18.12 -13.66 -19.36
N GLY A 72 -17.94 -14.88 -19.88
CA GLY A 72 -16.82 -15.76 -19.53
C GLY A 72 -15.44 -15.18 -19.87
N ASP A 73 -15.35 -14.35 -20.90
CA ASP A 73 -14.12 -13.62 -21.25
C ASP A 73 -13.77 -12.57 -20.21
N VAL A 74 -14.74 -11.81 -19.70
CA VAL A 74 -14.55 -10.84 -18.60
C VAL A 74 -14.05 -11.55 -17.33
N VAL A 75 -14.70 -12.65 -16.94
CA VAL A 75 -14.28 -13.44 -15.76
C VAL A 75 -12.85 -13.92 -15.92
N ARG A 76 -12.51 -14.46 -17.08
CA ARG A 76 -11.16 -14.94 -17.38
C ARG A 76 -10.12 -13.82 -17.27
N ASP A 77 -10.42 -12.64 -17.82
CA ASP A 77 -9.48 -11.53 -17.86
C ASP A 77 -9.29 -10.92 -16.47
N VAL A 78 -10.36 -10.81 -15.68
CA VAL A 78 -10.27 -10.36 -14.27
C VAL A 78 -9.47 -11.36 -13.42
N LYS A 79 -9.66 -12.68 -13.61
CA LYS A 79 -8.87 -13.71 -12.90
C LYS A 79 -7.39 -13.73 -13.29
N ARG A 80 -7.04 -13.27 -14.49
CA ARG A 80 -5.66 -13.14 -14.95
C ARG A 80 -5.00 -11.84 -14.52
N TYR A 81 -5.77 -10.91 -13.98
CA TYR A 81 -5.25 -9.62 -13.54
C TYR A 81 -4.21 -9.79 -12.42
N ARG A 82 -2.99 -9.34 -12.67
CA ARG A 82 -1.86 -9.54 -11.75
C ARG A 82 -1.88 -8.46 -10.68
N THR A 83 -2.02 -8.88 -9.44
CA THR A 83 -2.15 -7.98 -8.28
C THR A 83 -1.04 -8.12 -7.25
N ARG A 84 -0.30 -9.24 -7.24
CA ARG A 84 0.72 -9.49 -6.22
C ARG A 84 1.78 -8.41 -6.21
N SER A 85 2.01 -7.84 -5.03
CA SER A 85 3.00 -6.80 -4.78
C SER A 85 4.26 -7.37 -4.14
N GLY A 86 5.34 -6.61 -4.24
CA GLY A 86 6.56 -6.79 -3.47
C GLY A 86 6.87 -5.58 -2.59
N SER A 87 5.88 -4.74 -2.29
CA SER A 87 6.08 -3.54 -1.49
C SER A 87 5.85 -3.83 -0.01
N VAL A 88 6.78 -3.39 0.82
CA VAL A 88 6.70 -3.46 2.28
C VAL A 88 6.77 -2.05 2.83
N LYS A 89 5.93 -1.76 3.82
CA LYS A 89 5.94 -0.47 4.51
C LYS A 89 6.46 -0.64 5.94
N LEU A 90 7.35 0.25 6.35
CA LEU A 90 7.80 0.34 7.74
C LEU A 90 7.36 1.67 8.33
N ASN A 91 6.76 1.63 9.52
CA ASN A 91 6.47 2.79 10.34
C ASN A 91 7.42 2.75 11.54
N VAL A 92 8.26 3.76 11.69
CA VAL A 92 9.34 3.76 12.68
C VAL A 92 9.22 4.96 13.59
N ALA A 93 9.17 4.72 14.89
CA ALA A 93 9.29 5.76 15.89
C ALA A 93 10.78 5.94 16.26
N LEU A 94 11.23 7.18 16.23
CA LEU A 94 12.62 7.55 16.45
C LEU A 94 12.77 8.47 17.66
N SER A 95 13.83 8.27 18.45
CA SER A 95 14.22 9.19 19.53
C SER A 95 14.78 10.52 19.01
N GLU A 96 15.39 10.49 17.82
CA GLU A 96 15.97 11.67 17.13
C GLU A 96 15.97 11.43 15.62
N LEU A 97 16.10 12.50 14.81
CA LEU A 97 16.29 12.37 13.37
C LEU A 97 17.68 11.81 13.08
N PRO A 98 17.80 10.81 12.18
CA PRO A 98 19.08 10.23 11.84
C PRO A 98 19.98 11.22 11.10
N ALA A 99 21.27 11.23 11.41
CA ALA A 99 22.24 12.03 10.69
C ALA A 99 22.69 11.35 9.40
N PHE A 100 22.78 12.14 8.31
CA PHE A 100 23.33 11.71 7.03
C PHE A 100 24.66 12.43 6.76
N PRO A 101 25.81 11.88 7.15
CA PRO A 101 27.10 12.56 7.11
C PRO A 101 27.53 13.07 5.73
N SER A 102 27.05 12.44 4.67
CA SER A 102 27.32 12.85 3.28
C SER A 102 26.53 14.08 2.83
N TRP A 103 25.63 14.62 3.68
CA TRP A 103 24.78 15.76 3.39
C TRP A 103 25.02 16.88 4.41
N ASP A 104 25.48 18.03 3.97
CA ASP A 104 25.84 19.15 4.82
C ASP A 104 24.65 20.01 5.31
N GLN A 105 23.49 19.90 4.62
CA GLN A 105 22.25 20.63 4.92
C GLN A 105 21.20 19.71 5.59
N GLN A 106 21.53 19.13 6.73
CA GLN A 106 20.75 18.08 7.39
C GLN A 106 19.25 18.39 7.52
N GLY A 107 18.89 19.59 7.95
CA GLY A 107 17.49 19.97 8.16
C GLY A 107 16.62 19.94 6.91
N ASP A 108 17.19 20.23 5.74
CA ASP A 108 16.47 20.21 4.48
C ASP A 108 16.31 18.80 3.91
N LEU A 109 17.29 17.93 4.15
CA LEU A 109 17.20 16.53 3.75
C LEU A 109 16.00 15.83 4.38
N HIS A 110 15.78 16.03 5.67
CA HIS A 110 14.64 15.42 6.39
C HIS A 110 13.27 15.94 5.94
N LYS A 111 13.22 17.08 5.25
CA LYS A 111 11.99 17.61 4.66
C LYS A 111 11.70 17.04 3.26
N GLY A 112 12.62 16.31 2.69
CA GLY A 112 12.47 15.67 1.40
C GLY A 112 12.10 14.20 1.48
N LEU A 113 12.11 13.55 0.32
CA LEU A 113 12.12 12.12 0.20
C LEU A 113 13.57 11.68 0.02
N VAL A 114 14.04 10.77 0.85
CA VAL A 114 15.39 10.20 0.76
C VAL A 114 15.26 8.78 0.24
N ALA A 115 15.95 8.46 -0.86
CA ALA A 115 15.93 7.14 -1.47
C ALA A 115 17.32 6.49 -1.44
N VAL A 116 17.37 5.22 -1.06
CA VAL A 116 18.55 4.37 -1.20
C VAL A 116 18.43 3.58 -2.50
N SER A 117 19.09 4.09 -3.53
CA SER A 117 19.11 3.52 -4.88
C SER A 117 20.39 3.97 -5.60
N PRO A 118 21.56 3.44 -5.22
CA PRO A 118 22.83 3.94 -5.71
C PRO A 118 23.07 3.69 -7.21
N SER A 119 22.38 2.74 -7.82
CA SER A 119 22.50 2.44 -9.25
C SER A 119 21.29 1.69 -9.80
N VAL A 120 21.12 1.67 -11.12
CA VAL A 120 20.13 0.83 -11.81
C VAL A 120 20.36 -0.65 -11.51
N GLU A 121 21.62 -1.08 -11.49
CA GLU A 121 21.99 -2.47 -11.18
C GLU A 121 21.57 -2.88 -9.75
N TYR A 122 21.61 -1.95 -8.79
CA TYR A 122 21.11 -2.19 -7.45
C TYR A 122 19.60 -2.54 -7.46
N LEU A 123 18.81 -1.78 -8.23
CA LEU A 123 17.38 -2.02 -8.40
C LEU A 123 17.09 -3.35 -9.10
N GLU A 124 17.86 -3.66 -10.15
CA GLU A 124 17.73 -4.93 -10.88
C GLU A 124 18.00 -6.14 -9.97
N ARG A 125 19.05 -6.09 -9.18
CA ARG A 125 19.37 -7.17 -8.22
C ARG A 125 18.29 -7.32 -7.15
N ALA A 126 17.77 -6.21 -6.63
CA ALA A 126 16.66 -6.25 -5.68
C ALA A 126 15.42 -6.93 -6.28
N TRP A 127 15.12 -6.65 -7.55
CA TRP A 127 14.04 -7.30 -8.27
C TRP A 127 14.33 -8.77 -8.59
N ASP A 128 15.56 -9.12 -8.93
CA ASP A 128 15.96 -10.50 -9.22
C ASP A 128 15.68 -11.43 -8.05
N ASP A 129 15.97 -11.01 -6.81
CA ASP A 129 15.60 -11.78 -5.64
C ASP A 129 14.09 -12.04 -5.59
N ALA A 130 13.28 -11.02 -5.80
CA ALA A 130 11.82 -11.11 -5.73
C ALA A 130 11.21 -12.00 -6.80
N LYS A 131 11.79 -12.05 -8.01
CA LYS A 131 11.36 -12.97 -9.09
C LYS A 131 11.36 -14.43 -8.65
N TYR A 132 12.30 -14.77 -7.77
CA TYR A 132 12.48 -16.14 -7.26
C TYR A 132 11.86 -16.33 -5.86
N GLY A 133 10.97 -15.42 -5.44
CA GLY A 133 10.28 -15.51 -4.16
C GLY A 133 11.13 -15.19 -2.94
N ARG A 134 12.31 -14.58 -3.12
CA ARG A 134 13.18 -14.17 -2.01
C ARG A 134 12.96 -12.70 -1.66
N MET A 135 13.11 -12.37 -0.40
CA MET A 135 13.28 -10.99 0.04
C MET A 135 14.57 -10.43 -0.55
N SER A 136 14.53 -9.20 -1.07
CA SER A 136 15.75 -8.53 -1.54
C SER A 136 16.80 -8.48 -0.44
N GLU A 137 18.02 -8.89 -0.76
CA GLU A 137 19.13 -8.79 0.19
C GLU A 137 19.54 -7.33 0.41
N HIS A 138 19.48 -6.55 -0.66
CA HIS A 138 19.71 -5.11 -0.65
C HIS A 138 18.44 -4.40 -1.16
N PRO A 139 17.44 -4.20 -0.29
CA PRO A 139 16.18 -3.63 -0.74
C PRO A 139 16.31 -2.17 -1.15
N TYR A 140 15.56 -1.78 -2.18
CA TYR A 140 15.26 -0.39 -2.44
C TYR A 140 14.45 0.19 -1.29
N VAL A 141 14.80 1.38 -0.82
CA VAL A 141 14.12 2.04 0.29
C VAL A 141 13.93 3.52 0.01
N GLU A 142 12.71 3.99 0.18
CA GLU A 142 12.38 5.42 0.26
C GLU A 142 11.93 5.76 1.66
N VAL A 143 12.40 6.87 2.22
CA VAL A 143 11.98 7.34 3.52
C VAL A 143 11.52 8.79 3.49
N VAL A 144 10.52 9.10 4.31
CA VAL A 144 10.08 10.45 4.63
C VAL A 144 9.98 10.60 6.14
N PHE A 145 10.19 11.83 6.62
CA PHE A 145 10.12 12.17 8.04
C PHE A 145 9.00 13.21 8.28
N PRO A 146 7.73 12.77 8.46
CA PRO A 146 6.59 13.69 8.58
C PRO A 146 6.77 14.73 9.67
N THR A 147 7.41 14.37 10.78
CA THR A 147 7.69 15.27 11.90
C THR A 147 8.73 16.36 11.60
N ALA A 148 9.45 16.26 10.48
CA ALA A 148 10.31 17.36 10.02
C ALA A 148 9.50 18.52 9.41
N HIS A 149 8.27 18.25 8.96
CA HIS A 149 7.33 19.25 8.43
C HIS A 149 6.32 19.70 9.50
N GLU A 150 5.76 18.74 10.23
CA GLU A 150 4.75 18.95 11.27
C GLU A 150 5.26 18.37 12.60
N PRO A 151 6.09 19.15 13.34
CA PRO A 151 6.68 18.64 14.58
C PRO A 151 5.65 18.45 15.70
N GLU A 152 4.48 19.11 15.60
CA GLU A 152 3.42 19.04 16.60
C GLU A 152 2.29 18.08 16.14
N GLY A 153 1.81 17.26 17.06
CA GLY A 153 0.64 16.40 16.84
C GLY A 153 0.88 15.05 16.20
N LEU A 154 2.04 14.80 15.59
CA LEU A 154 2.36 13.50 14.97
C LEU A 154 3.18 12.59 15.89
N ALA A 155 3.98 13.18 16.78
CA ALA A 155 4.80 12.45 17.75
C ALA A 155 4.91 13.26 19.05
N PRO A 156 5.28 12.65 20.18
CA PRO A 156 5.63 13.36 21.39
C PRO A 156 6.78 14.36 21.14
N LYS A 157 6.85 15.41 21.94
CA LYS A 157 7.90 16.44 21.80
C LYS A 157 9.30 15.81 21.85
N GLY A 158 10.12 16.12 20.86
CA GLY A 158 11.48 15.61 20.70
C GLY A 158 11.55 14.16 20.16
N LYS A 159 10.43 13.58 19.76
CA LYS A 159 10.36 12.29 19.06
C LYS A 159 9.99 12.51 17.61
N HIS A 160 10.34 11.54 16.78
CA HIS A 160 10.15 11.63 15.33
C HIS A 160 9.53 10.37 14.75
N LEU A 161 8.95 10.53 13.57
CA LEU A 161 8.44 9.43 12.75
C LEU A 161 9.24 9.34 11.46
N MET A 162 9.60 8.13 11.09
CA MET A 162 10.09 7.78 9.78
C MET A 162 9.10 6.80 9.14
N LEU A 163 8.66 7.11 7.93
CA LEU A 163 7.87 6.22 7.11
C LEU A 163 8.75 5.72 5.98
N ALA A 164 8.99 4.41 5.94
CA ALA A 164 9.76 3.79 4.87
C ALA A 164 8.85 2.99 3.94
N PHE A 165 9.01 3.21 2.64
CA PHE A 165 8.52 2.35 1.59
C PHE A 165 9.70 1.56 1.06
N SER A 166 9.54 0.25 0.94
CA SER A 166 10.65 -0.63 0.55
C SER A 166 10.22 -1.69 -0.45
N GLN A 167 11.15 -2.09 -1.30
CA GLN A 167 11.03 -3.14 -2.32
C GLN A 167 12.36 -3.91 -2.43
N TYR A 168 12.29 -5.25 -2.54
CA TYR A 168 11.10 -6.06 -2.69
C TYR A 168 10.99 -7.06 -1.55
N GLY A 169 9.79 -7.17 -0.98
CA GLY A 169 9.40 -8.27 -0.13
C GLY A 169 8.20 -8.96 -0.76
N PRO A 170 8.34 -10.14 -1.41
CA PRO A 170 7.27 -10.80 -2.15
C PRO A 170 6.02 -11.07 -1.31
N TYR A 171 4.84 -11.04 -1.93
CA TYR A 171 3.58 -11.37 -1.27
C TYR A 171 3.62 -12.76 -0.62
N GLU A 172 4.15 -13.74 -1.34
CA GLU A 172 4.47 -15.08 -0.81
C GLU A 172 5.98 -15.28 -0.89
N LEU A 173 6.57 -15.71 0.22
CA LEU A 173 7.97 -16.10 0.25
C LEU A 173 8.12 -17.51 -0.29
N GLY A 174 9.12 -17.76 -1.14
CA GLY A 174 9.45 -19.08 -1.65
C GLY A 174 9.94 -19.99 -0.53
N ASP A 175 10.72 -19.41 0.40
CA ASP A 175 11.20 -20.09 1.61
C ASP A 175 10.84 -19.24 2.84
N GLY A 176 10.39 -19.89 3.91
CA GLY A 176 10.02 -19.22 5.16
C GLY A 176 8.62 -18.61 5.16
N SER A 177 8.37 -17.72 6.10
CA SER A 177 7.07 -17.06 6.31
C SER A 177 7.27 -15.67 6.88
N TRP A 178 6.40 -14.74 6.48
CA TRP A 178 6.36 -13.41 7.07
C TRP A 178 6.09 -13.43 8.57
N ASP A 179 5.27 -14.37 9.05
CA ASP A 179 4.86 -14.47 10.46
C ASP A 179 5.88 -15.19 11.35
N HIS A 180 6.84 -15.91 10.76
CA HIS A 180 7.86 -16.68 11.48
C HIS A 180 9.26 -16.08 11.26
N GLY A 181 9.43 -14.82 11.65
CA GLY A 181 10.71 -14.10 11.61
C GLY A 181 10.96 -13.30 10.31
N GLY A 182 10.20 -13.54 9.24
CA GLY A 182 10.40 -12.84 7.97
C GLY A 182 10.24 -11.32 8.05
N ARG A 183 9.33 -10.84 8.91
CA ARG A 183 9.16 -9.39 9.17
C ARG A 183 10.41 -8.78 9.77
N ASP A 184 10.96 -9.41 10.80
CA ASP A 184 12.13 -8.91 11.52
C ASP A 184 13.37 -8.97 10.63
N GLU A 185 13.51 -10.05 9.85
CA GLU A 185 14.59 -10.20 8.89
C GLU A 185 14.55 -9.12 7.82
N TYR A 186 13.38 -8.86 7.22
CA TYR A 186 13.25 -7.83 6.20
C TYR A 186 13.48 -6.43 6.78
N ALA A 187 12.95 -6.16 7.96
CA ALA A 187 13.20 -4.90 8.66
C ALA A 187 14.68 -4.67 8.94
N ALA A 188 15.40 -5.72 9.37
CA ALA A 188 16.84 -5.64 9.59
C ALA A 188 17.61 -5.31 8.31
N ARG A 189 17.21 -5.89 7.16
CA ARG A 189 17.79 -5.57 5.85
C ARG A 189 17.55 -4.13 5.45
N VAL A 190 16.33 -3.62 5.65
CA VAL A 190 15.98 -2.21 5.38
C VAL A 190 16.78 -1.26 6.26
N LEU A 191 16.83 -1.52 7.57
CA LEU A 191 17.58 -0.69 8.51
C LEU A 191 19.10 -0.73 8.23
N LYS A 192 19.62 -1.88 7.80
CA LYS A 192 21.01 -2.02 7.39
C LYS A 192 21.31 -1.17 6.15
N ALA A 193 20.47 -1.25 5.11
CA ALA A 193 20.64 -0.46 3.88
C ALA A 193 20.60 1.06 4.16
N LEU A 194 19.69 1.52 5.02
CA LEU A 194 19.63 2.91 5.45
C LEU A 194 20.83 3.30 6.33
N GLY A 195 21.27 2.39 7.21
CA GLY A 195 22.37 2.61 8.15
C GLY A 195 23.72 2.85 7.47
N GLU A 196 23.90 2.39 6.23
CA GLU A 196 25.10 2.70 5.43
C GLU A 196 25.22 4.21 5.16
N PHE A 197 24.10 4.92 5.06
CA PHE A 197 24.04 6.36 4.80
C PHE A 197 23.68 7.17 6.04
N ALA A 198 23.05 6.55 7.04
CA ALA A 198 22.60 7.16 8.28
C ALA A 198 23.05 6.32 9.49
N PRO A 199 24.33 6.38 9.90
CA PRO A 199 24.91 5.50 10.93
C PRO A 199 24.22 5.56 12.29
N THR A 200 23.59 6.70 12.63
CA THR A 200 22.87 6.88 13.90
C THR A 200 21.46 6.27 13.90
N LEU A 201 20.94 5.86 12.75
CA LEU A 201 19.55 5.37 12.63
C LEU A 201 19.27 4.20 13.59
N GLY A 202 20.14 3.21 13.62
CA GLY A 202 19.92 2.01 14.43
C GLY A 202 19.75 2.30 15.92
N SER A 203 20.52 3.26 16.46
CA SER A 203 20.41 3.67 17.86
C SER A 203 19.22 4.58 18.16
N SER A 204 18.63 5.19 17.14
CA SER A 204 17.48 6.09 17.31
C SER A 204 16.12 5.37 17.20
N VAL A 205 16.08 4.11 16.75
CA VAL A 205 14.84 3.35 16.65
C VAL A 205 14.31 2.98 18.03
N GLU A 206 13.09 3.42 18.35
CA GLU A 206 12.39 3.07 19.60
C GLU A 206 11.28 2.03 19.36
N HIS A 207 10.62 2.11 18.22
CA HIS A 207 9.57 1.17 17.82
C HIS A 207 9.51 1.04 16.32
N LEU A 208 9.14 -0.15 15.86
CA LEU A 208 9.05 -0.49 14.45
C LEU A 208 7.81 -1.34 14.19
N GLU A 209 7.00 -0.93 13.23
CA GLU A 209 5.91 -1.71 12.66
C GLU A 209 6.23 -2.03 11.20
N VAL A 210 6.14 -3.30 10.83
CA VAL A 210 6.32 -3.76 9.44
C VAL A 210 4.96 -4.18 8.88
N LEU A 211 4.56 -3.57 7.78
CA LEU A 211 3.39 -3.96 7.00
C LEU A 211 3.86 -4.69 5.75
N THR A 212 3.70 -5.98 5.76
CA THR A 212 3.95 -6.85 4.60
C THR A 212 2.88 -6.67 3.53
N PRO A 213 3.07 -7.19 2.31
CA PRO A 213 1.99 -7.19 1.31
C PRO A 213 0.69 -7.84 1.81
N LYS A 214 0.79 -8.88 2.65
CA LYS A 214 -0.40 -9.51 3.26
C LYS A 214 -1.11 -8.59 4.25
N ASP A 215 -0.36 -7.87 5.09
CA ASP A 215 -0.96 -6.89 6.01
C ASP A 215 -1.64 -5.73 5.27
N ILE A 216 -1.06 -5.32 4.14
CA ILE A 216 -1.64 -4.27 3.29
C ILE A 216 -2.96 -4.77 2.70
N GLU A 217 -3.03 -6.02 2.25
CA GLU A 217 -4.29 -6.63 1.81
C GLU A 217 -5.31 -6.71 2.95
N ASP A 218 -4.94 -7.29 4.08
CA ASP A 218 -5.84 -7.54 5.22
C ASP A 218 -6.38 -6.23 5.84
N ARG A 219 -5.53 -5.21 5.97
CA ARG A 219 -5.91 -3.94 6.60
C ARG A 219 -6.65 -2.98 5.66
N PHE A 220 -6.33 -2.99 4.39
CA PHE A 220 -6.81 -1.97 3.44
C PHE A 220 -7.64 -2.55 2.29
N GLY A 221 -7.81 -3.87 2.22
CA GLY A 221 -8.52 -4.53 1.14
C GLY A 221 -7.83 -4.43 -0.22
N LEU A 222 -6.52 -4.14 -0.24
CA LEU A 222 -5.74 -4.02 -1.47
C LEU A 222 -5.26 -5.41 -1.89
N ILE A 223 -5.99 -6.05 -2.80
CA ILE A 223 -5.74 -7.42 -3.24
C ILE A 223 -4.29 -7.61 -3.68
N GLY A 224 -3.65 -8.66 -3.15
CA GLY A 224 -2.24 -8.96 -3.39
C GLY A 224 -1.29 -7.96 -2.72
N GLY A 225 -1.78 -7.12 -1.79
CA GLY A 225 -1.02 -6.05 -1.14
C GLY A 225 -0.54 -4.97 -2.10
N ASN A 226 -1.21 -4.83 -3.26
CA ASN A 226 -0.73 -3.95 -4.32
C ASN A 226 -1.29 -2.53 -4.15
N ILE A 227 -0.43 -1.61 -3.71
CA ILE A 227 -0.79 -0.19 -3.52
C ILE A 227 -1.14 0.54 -4.83
N MET A 228 -0.76 -0.01 -5.99
CA MET A 228 -1.13 0.49 -7.33
C MET A 228 -2.33 -0.27 -7.91
N GLN A 229 -2.90 -1.19 -7.15
CA GLN A 229 -4.05 -2.05 -7.50
C GLN A 229 -3.83 -2.96 -8.72
N GLY A 230 -2.62 -3.12 -9.19
CA GLY A 230 -2.26 -4.01 -10.28
C GLY A 230 -0.85 -3.82 -10.79
N SER A 231 -0.35 -4.82 -11.51
CA SER A 231 0.98 -4.77 -12.12
C SER A 231 0.95 -3.92 -13.39
N MET A 232 1.90 -3.01 -13.52
CA MET A 232 2.12 -2.24 -14.75
C MET A 232 2.92 -3.08 -15.75
N ASN A 233 2.23 -3.91 -16.50
CA ASN A 233 2.80 -4.69 -17.61
C ASN A 233 2.15 -4.30 -18.94
N LEU A 234 2.70 -4.75 -20.05
CA LEU A 234 2.20 -4.39 -21.37
C LEU A 234 0.73 -4.78 -21.56
N SER A 235 0.30 -5.93 -21.05
CA SER A 235 -1.09 -6.38 -21.12
C SER A 235 -2.06 -5.59 -20.24
N SER A 236 -1.56 -4.85 -19.25
CA SER A 236 -2.38 -3.95 -18.41
C SER A 236 -2.44 -2.53 -18.96
N MET A 237 -1.45 -2.13 -19.76
CA MET A 237 -1.33 -0.77 -20.30
C MET A 237 -1.96 -0.63 -21.68
N PHE A 238 -2.06 -1.71 -22.42
CA PHE A 238 -2.58 -1.73 -23.78
C PHE A 238 -3.59 -2.86 -23.93
N SER A 239 -4.71 -2.58 -24.60
CA SER A 239 -5.64 -3.61 -25.06
C SER A 239 -5.11 -4.18 -26.38
N PHE A 240 -4.52 -5.36 -26.31
CA PHE A 240 -4.14 -6.13 -27.49
C PHE A 240 -5.20 -7.17 -27.81
#